data_94490d501a3f36af235ee4a7c363d34f
#
_entry.id   94490d501a3f36af235ee4a7c363d34f
#
_cell.length_a   1.000
_cell.length_b   1.000
_cell.length_c   1.000
_cell.angle_alpha   90.00
_cell.angle_beta   90.00
_cell.angle_gamma   90.00
#
_symmetry.space_group_name_H-M   'P 1'
#
loop_
_entity.id
_entity.type
_entity.pdbx_description
1 polymer ?
#
loop_
_entity_poly.entity_id
_entity_poly.type
_entity_poly.pdbx_seq_one_letter_code
_entity_poly.pdbx_strand_id
1 'polypeptide(L)'
;MGNWVKALNFHQYYSVDVVNGPGTRCVLFVSGCVHECRGCYNKSTWRLDSGKPFTQQDEDKIIADLQDELIPRQGLTLSGGDPLHPQNLSAVRHLLERVRAECLGKNVWMWTGYKLDELTVDQQQVVELINVLVDGKFVQELKDPALIWRGSSNQVIHYLR
;
A
#
# COMPACT_ATOMS: atom_id res chain seq x y z
N MET A 1 17.00 -17.22 6.98
CA MET A 1 16.94 -16.62 6.98
C MET A 1 16.89 -15.85 6.47
N GLY A 2 16.83 -16.24 6.78
CA GLY A 2 16.95 -15.33 6.54
C GLY A 2 17.11 -14.21 5.72
N ASN A 3 16.58 -14.24 4.76
CA ASN A 3 16.59 -13.11 3.87
C ASN A 3 15.53 -12.08 4.19
N TRP A 4 14.94 -12.19 5.34
CA TRP A 4 14.01 -11.18 5.79
C TRP A 4 14.84 -10.03 6.37
N VAL A 5 15.22 -9.12 5.50
CA VAL A 5 16.26 -8.15 5.82
C VAL A 5 15.73 -6.88 6.43
N LYS A 6 14.42 -6.68 6.47
CA LYS A 6 13.94 -5.38 6.80
C LYS A 6 12.69 -5.41 7.63
N ALA A 7 12.72 -4.67 8.72
CA ALA A 7 11.56 -4.49 9.55
C ALA A 7 10.58 -3.55 8.87
N LEU A 8 9.34 -4.00 8.75
CA LEU A 8 8.20 -3.21 8.36
C LEU A 8 7.16 -3.40 9.45
N ASN A 9 6.55 -2.32 9.89
CA ASN A 9 5.42 -2.42 10.80
C ASN A 9 4.13 -2.12 10.05
N PHE A 10 3.02 -2.66 10.57
CA PHE A 10 1.72 -2.39 10.01
C PHE A 10 0.67 -2.25 11.11
N HIS A 11 -0.41 -1.55 10.80
CA HIS A 11 -1.49 -1.31 11.75
C HIS A 11 -2.65 -2.26 11.57
N GLN A 12 -3.04 -2.51 10.33
CA GLN A 12 -4.20 -3.32 10.01
C GLN A 12 -3.92 -4.11 8.74
N TYR A 13 -4.49 -5.31 8.72
CA TYR A 13 -4.62 -6.09 7.50
C TYR A 13 -6.04 -6.60 7.41
N TYR A 14 -6.71 -6.31 6.31
CA TYR A 14 -8.04 -6.83 6.02
C TYR A 14 -7.93 -7.86 4.91
N SER A 15 -8.27 -9.10 5.22
CA SER A 15 -8.23 -10.19 4.23
C SER A 15 -9.33 -10.07 3.18
N VAL A 16 -10.42 -9.39 3.52
CA VAL A 16 -11.53 -9.08 2.60
C VAL A 16 -11.97 -7.65 2.83
N ASP A 17 -11.86 -6.82 1.81
CA ASP A 17 -12.25 -5.41 1.87
C ASP A 17 -12.85 -4.98 0.54
N VAL A 18 -13.85 -4.10 0.58
CA VAL A 18 -14.52 -3.59 -0.62
C VAL A 18 -14.49 -2.07 -0.69
N VAL A 19 -13.72 -1.41 0.20
CA VAL A 19 -13.73 0.04 0.36
C VAL A 19 -12.46 0.69 -0.20
N ASN A 20 -11.33 0.00 -0.10
CA ASN A 20 -10.02 0.57 -0.45
C ASN A 20 -9.54 0.05 -1.80
N GLY A 21 -10.13 0.55 -2.86
CA GLY A 21 -9.87 0.15 -4.22
C GLY A 21 -11.01 -0.64 -4.81
N PRO A 22 -10.99 -0.90 -6.11
CA PRO A 22 -12.10 -1.55 -6.80
C PRO A 22 -12.19 -3.05 -6.47
N GLY A 23 -13.41 -3.54 -6.43
CA GLY A 23 -13.69 -4.95 -6.21
C GLY A 23 -13.43 -5.41 -4.79
N THR A 24 -13.24 -6.72 -4.64
CA THR A 24 -12.90 -7.33 -3.36
C THR A 24 -11.39 -7.49 -3.28
N ARG A 25 -10.78 -7.04 -2.19
CA ARG A 25 -9.33 -6.92 -2.09
C ARG A 25 -8.80 -7.34 -0.72
N CYS A 26 -7.53 -7.69 -0.70
CA CYS A 26 -6.75 -7.70 0.54
C CYS A 26 -6.17 -6.29 0.72
N VAL A 27 -6.19 -5.76 1.94
CA VAL A 27 -5.71 -4.40 2.20
C VAL A 27 -4.75 -4.41 3.38
N LEU A 28 -3.56 -3.87 3.17
CA LEU A 28 -2.52 -3.74 4.20
C LEU A 28 -2.25 -2.26 4.47
N PHE A 29 -2.40 -1.85 5.73
CA PHE A 29 -2.08 -0.50 6.18
C PHE A 29 -0.74 -0.52 6.90
N VAL A 30 0.29 0.00 6.25
CA VAL A 30 1.65 0.00 6.80
C VAL A 30 1.88 1.19 7.73
N SER A 31 2.92 1.10 8.55
CA SER A 31 3.36 2.19 9.43
C SER A 31 4.47 3.00 8.76
N GLY A 32 4.58 4.27 9.15
CA GLY A 32 5.63 5.16 8.69
C GLY A 32 5.17 6.10 7.59
N CYS A 33 5.13 7.38 7.90
CA CYS A 33 4.74 8.40 6.94
C CYS A 33 5.43 9.71 7.32
N VAL A 34 6.16 10.31 6.40
CA VAL A 34 6.88 11.57 6.61
C VAL A 34 6.04 12.78 6.24
N HIS A 35 4.87 12.58 5.64
CA HIS A 35 4.11 13.69 5.07
C HIS A 35 3.35 14.50 6.10
N GLU A 36 2.89 13.87 7.18
CA GLU A 36 2.17 14.49 8.28
C GLU A 36 1.06 15.43 7.81
N CYS A 37 0.25 14.94 6.88
CA CYS A 37 -0.79 15.74 6.26
C CYS A 37 -1.81 16.21 7.28
N ARG A 38 -2.11 17.50 7.25
CA ARG A 38 -3.15 18.07 8.10
C ARG A 38 -4.50 17.44 7.75
N GLY A 39 -5.20 16.99 8.78
CA GLY A 39 -6.50 16.34 8.59
C GLY A 39 -6.43 14.89 8.17
N CYS A 40 -5.22 14.29 8.13
CA CYS A 40 -5.06 12.88 7.84
C CYS A 40 -5.79 12.03 8.86
N TYR A 41 -6.62 11.08 8.37
CA TYR A 41 -7.37 10.20 9.26
C TYR A 41 -6.54 9.02 9.78
N ASN A 42 -5.32 8.83 9.25
CA ASN A 42 -4.41 7.75 9.64
C ASN A 42 -3.20 8.25 10.43
N LYS A 43 -3.37 9.25 11.30
CA LYS A 43 -2.26 9.82 12.07
C LYS A 43 -1.51 8.77 12.90
N SER A 44 -2.21 7.74 13.37
CA SER A 44 -1.59 6.67 14.15
C SER A 44 -0.52 5.92 13.37
N THR A 45 -0.51 6.01 12.05
CA THR A 45 0.45 5.30 11.19
C THR A 45 1.71 6.11 10.89
N TRP A 46 1.84 7.34 11.39
CA TRP A 46 2.96 8.22 11.01
C TRP A 46 4.32 7.70 11.48
N ARG A 47 4.37 7.06 12.64
CA ARG A 47 5.63 6.57 13.19
C ARG A 47 5.95 5.20 12.62
N LEU A 48 7.23 5.02 12.21
CA LEU A 48 7.70 3.74 11.68
C LEU A 48 7.57 2.61 12.69
N ASP A 49 7.73 2.91 13.98
CA ASP A 49 7.68 1.92 15.05
C ASP A 49 6.26 1.70 15.61
N SER A 50 5.26 2.38 15.03
CA SER A 50 3.87 2.17 15.43
C SER A 50 3.34 0.87 14.86
N GLY A 51 2.22 0.40 15.42
CA GLY A 51 1.63 -0.86 14.98
C GLY A 51 2.43 -2.06 15.46
N LYS A 52 2.48 -3.08 14.65
CA LYS A 52 3.15 -4.34 14.97
C LYS A 52 4.06 -4.80 13.83
N PRO A 53 5.07 -5.62 14.13
CA PRO A 53 5.97 -6.10 13.09
C PRO A 53 5.25 -6.92 12.02
N PHE A 54 5.62 -6.66 10.76
CA PHE A 54 5.16 -7.46 9.63
C PHE A 54 6.11 -8.64 9.47
N THR A 55 5.59 -9.84 9.71
CA THR A 55 6.39 -11.05 9.75
C THR A 55 6.27 -11.85 8.46
N GLN A 56 7.14 -12.84 8.30
CA GLN A 56 7.04 -13.80 7.20
C GLN A 56 5.66 -14.48 7.18
N GLN A 57 5.10 -14.78 8.35
CA GLN A 57 3.78 -15.38 8.44
C GLN A 57 2.70 -14.44 7.94
N ASP A 58 2.80 -13.15 8.23
CA ASP A 58 1.87 -12.15 7.72
C ASP A 58 1.92 -12.07 6.19
N GLU A 59 3.12 -12.10 5.63
CA GLU A 59 3.29 -12.09 4.18
C GLU A 59 2.71 -13.35 3.54
N ASP A 60 2.99 -14.51 4.14
CA ASP A 60 2.45 -15.79 3.66
C ASP A 60 0.93 -15.80 3.68
N LYS A 61 0.33 -15.19 4.69
CA LYS A 61 -1.13 -15.08 4.78
C LYS A 61 -1.69 -14.24 3.66
N ILE A 62 -1.06 -13.12 3.33
CA ILE A 62 -1.51 -12.28 2.22
C ILE A 62 -1.47 -13.06 0.91
N ILE A 63 -0.38 -13.79 0.67
CA ILE A 63 -0.26 -14.60 -0.54
C ILE A 63 -1.35 -15.67 -0.59
N ALA A 64 -1.59 -16.35 0.53
CA ALA A 64 -2.64 -17.38 0.59
C ALA A 64 -4.03 -16.78 0.35
N ASP A 65 -4.32 -15.62 0.93
CA ASP A 65 -5.60 -14.95 0.74
C ASP A 65 -5.80 -14.53 -0.72
N LEU A 66 -4.75 -14.03 -1.37
CA LEU A 66 -4.83 -13.66 -2.79
C LEU A 66 -5.05 -14.88 -3.69
N GLN A 67 -4.62 -16.07 -3.26
CA GLN A 67 -4.79 -17.31 -4.01
C GLN A 67 -6.10 -18.02 -3.70
N ASP A 68 -6.86 -17.56 -2.71
CA ASP A 68 -8.08 -18.21 -2.26
C ASP A 68 -9.14 -18.18 -3.37
N GLU A 69 -9.68 -19.33 -3.69
CA GLU A 69 -10.71 -19.47 -4.73
C GLU A 69 -12.13 -19.43 -4.17
N LEU A 70 -12.29 -19.58 -2.86
CA LEU A 70 -13.61 -19.54 -2.22
C LEU A 70 -14.14 -18.11 -2.12
N ILE A 71 -13.27 -17.16 -1.79
CA ILE A 71 -13.58 -15.74 -1.79
C ILE A 71 -12.52 -15.08 -2.68
N PRO A 72 -12.75 -15.00 -3.99
CA PRO A 72 -11.77 -14.44 -4.91
C PRO A 72 -11.51 -12.96 -4.60
N ARG A 73 -10.24 -12.58 -4.52
CA ARG A 73 -9.82 -11.17 -4.43
C ARG A 73 -9.29 -10.73 -5.77
N GLN A 74 -9.63 -9.51 -6.17
CA GLN A 74 -9.13 -8.95 -7.42
C GLN A 74 -7.68 -8.48 -7.27
N GLY A 75 -7.24 -8.18 -6.07
CA GLY A 75 -5.88 -7.77 -5.86
C GLY A 75 -5.57 -7.33 -4.44
N LEU A 76 -4.44 -6.67 -4.31
CA LEU A 76 -3.91 -6.16 -3.05
C LEU A 76 -3.89 -4.63 -3.09
N THR A 77 -4.26 -4.01 -1.98
CA THR A 77 -4.10 -2.58 -1.76
C THR A 77 -3.09 -2.34 -0.66
N LEU A 78 -2.15 -1.43 -0.91
CA LEU A 78 -1.18 -0.97 0.08
C LEU A 78 -1.47 0.49 0.40
N SER A 79 -1.65 0.78 1.67
CA SER A 79 -1.97 2.12 2.16
C SER A 79 -1.49 2.28 3.60
N GLY A 80 -2.04 3.20 4.34
CA GLY A 80 -1.76 3.35 5.76
C GLY A 80 -1.05 4.64 6.04
N GLY A 81 0.17 4.52 6.55
CA GLY A 81 1.23 5.48 6.47
C GLY A 81 1.63 5.63 5.01
N ASP A 82 2.88 5.35 4.69
CA ASP A 82 3.29 5.43 3.30
C ASP A 82 4.10 4.19 2.89
N PRO A 83 3.55 3.36 1.99
CA PRO A 83 4.30 2.20 1.48
C PRO A 83 5.62 2.57 0.81
N LEU A 84 5.75 3.81 0.32
CA LEU A 84 6.98 4.29 -0.32
C LEU A 84 7.91 5.03 0.65
N HIS A 85 7.63 5.02 1.97
CA HIS A 85 8.60 5.50 2.94
C HIS A 85 9.93 4.77 2.72
N PRO A 86 11.06 5.49 2.65
CA PRO A 86 12.34 4.86 2.30
C PRO A 86 12.66 3.60 3.11
N GLN A 87 12.31 3.58 4.38
CA GLN A 87 12.60 2.44 5.24
C GLN A 87 11.63 1.27 5.06
N ASN A 88 10.54 1.47 4.33
CA ASN A 88 9.57 0.41 4.03
C ASN A 88 9.86 -0.28 2.70
N LEU A 89 10.69 0.30 1.85
CA LEU A 89 10.82 -0.13 0.45
C LEU A 89 11.26 -1.58 0.31
N SER A 90 12.23 -2.01 1.11
CA SER A 90 12.76 -3.37 1.01
C SER A 90 11.69 -4.43 1.27
N ALA A 91 10.93 -4.26 2.35
CA ALA A 91 9.89 -5.21 2.71
C ALA A 91 8.70 -5.16 1.75
N VAL A 92 8.30 -3.96 1.34
CA VAL A 92 7.21 -3.78 0.38
C VAL A 92 7.59 -4.41 -0.96
N ARG A 93 8.82 -4.18 -1.42
CA ARG A 93 9.31 -4.79 -2.66
C ARG A 93 9.28 -6.31 -2.59
N HIS A 94 9.73 -6.88 -1.49
CA HIS A 94 9.73 -8.32 -1.30
C HIS A 94 8.32 -8.91 -1.41
N LEU A 95 7.36 -8.28 -0.73
CA LEU A 95 5.95 -8.69 -0.81
C LEU A 95 5.44 -8.61 -2.25
N LEU A 96 5.70 -7.50 -2.94
CA LEU A 96 5.19 -7.29 -4.29
C LEU A 96 5.81 -8.24 -5.31
N GLU A 97 7.08 -8.56 -5.15
CA GLU A 97 7.73 -9.57 -6.00
C GLU A 97 7.06 -10.93 -5.85
N ARG A 98 6.69 -11.29 -4.61
CA ARG A 98 5.94 -12.53 -4.37
C ARG A 98 4.54 -12.48 -5.00
N VAL A 99 3.85 -11.36 -4.85
CA VAL A 99 2.51 -11.22 -5.45
C VAL A 99 2.58 -11.42 -6.96
N ARG A 100 3.55 -10.83 -7.61
CA ARG A 100 3.69 -10.97 -9.06
C ARG A 100 4.06 -12.38 -9.49
N ALA A 101 4.88 -13.08 -8.70
CA ALA A 101 5.32 -14.42 -9.01
C ALA A 101 4.30 -15.49 -8.65
N GLU A 102 3.58 -15.32 -7.54
CA GLU A 102 2.76 -16.38 -6.96
C GLU A 102 1.26 -16.13 -7.10
N CYS A 103 0.84 -14.90 -7.40
CA CYS A 103 -0.57 -14.52 -7.45
C CYS A 103 -0.90 -13.94 -8.84
N LEU A 104 -0.80 -14.77 -9.86
CA LEU A 104 -0.99 -14.32 -11.24
C LEU A 104 -2.42 -13.77 -11.43
N GLY A 105 -2.52 -12.68 -12.17
CA GLY A 105 -3.80 -12.05 -12.47
C GLY A 105 -4.33 -11.12 -11.38
N LYS A 106 -3.61 -10.98 -10.27
CA LYS A 106 -4.00 -10.07 -9.20
C LYS A 106 -3.32 -8.72 -9.39
N ASN A 107 -4.10 -7.64 -9.31
CA ASN A 107 -3.55 -6.30 -9.45
C ASN A 107 -3.17 -5.72 -8.09
N VAL A 108 -2.35 -4.68 -8.12
CA VAL A 108 -1.91 -3.98 -6.90
C VAL A 108 -2.22 -2.51 -7.03
N TRP A 109 -2.90 -1.97 -6.04
CA TRP A 109 -3.16 -0.55 -5.86
C TRP A 109 -2.34 -0.05 -4.69
N MET A 110 -1.78 1.15 -4.83
CA MET A 110 -0.97 1.75 -3.76
C MET A 110 -1.31 3.23 -3.61
N TRP A 111 -1.46 3.67 -2.37
CA TRP A 111 -1.61 5.07 -2.03
C TRP A 111 -0.32 5.58 -1.43
N THR A 112 0.15 6.73 -1.92
CA THR A 112 1.37 7.38 -1.41
C THR A 112 1.18 8.89 -1.36
N GLY A 113 1.87 9.55 -0.43
CA GLY A 113 1.92 11.00 -0.40
C GLY A 113 2.98 11.58 -1.33
N TYR A 114 3.89 10.76 -1.84
CA TYR A 114 4.86 11.20 -2.84
C TYR A 114 4.18 11.35 -4.18
N LYS A 115 4.72 12.20 -5.04
CA LYS A 115 4.25 12.32 -6.43
C LYS A 115 5.06 11.43 -7.33
N LEU A 116 4.41 10.87 -8.34
CA LEU A 116 5.04 9.96 -9.29
C LEU A 116 6.31 10.56 -9.92
N ASP A 117 6.30 11.85 -10.22
CA ASP A 117 7.43 12.54 -10.83
C ASP A 117 8.54 12.94 -9.84
N GLU A 118 8.34 12.66 -8.55
CA GLU A 118 9.32 12.98 -7.49
C GLU A 118 10.00 11.75 -6.91
N LEU A 119 9.68 10.56 -7.39
CA LEU A 119 10.15 9.31 -6.79
C LEU A 119 11.65 9.12 -6.99
N THR A 120 12.31 8.59 -5.94
CA THR A 120 13.69 8.13 -6.06
C THR A 120 13.76 6.87 -6.93
N VAL A 121 14.98 6.49 -7.33
CA VAL A 121 15.17 5.27 -8.12
C VAL A 121 14.64 4.05 -7.36
N ASP A 122 14.91 3.96 -6.06
CA ASP A 122 14.45 2.83 -5.26
C ASP A 122 12.92 2.79 -5.14
N GLN A 123 12.29 3.94 -5.01
CA GLN A 123 10.82 4.02 -5.01
C GLN A 123 10.24 3.64 -6.37
N GLN A 124 10.87 4.07 -7.45
CA GLN A 124 10.45 3.71 -8.80
C GLN A 124 10.49 2.21 -9.03
N GLN A 125 11.50 1.51 -8.48
CA GLN A 125 11.60 0.06 -8.60
C GLN A 125 10.42 -0.65 -7.93
N VAL A 126 9.92 -0.11 -6.83
CA VAL A 126 8.72 -0.64 -6.18
C VAL A 126 7.48 -0.38 -7.03
N VAL A 127 7.37 0.82 -7.57
CA VAL A 127 6.21 1.23 -8.39
C VAL A 127 6.13 0.44 -9.69
N GLU A 128 7.25 -0.04 -10.20
CA GLU A 128 7.25 -0.94 -11.36
C GLU A 128 6.54 -2.28 -11.11
N LEU A 129 6.32 -2.61 -9.84
CA LEU A 129 5.67 -3.87 -9.46
C LEU A 129 4.16 -3.73 -9.24
N ILE A 130 3.62 -2.52 -9.33
CA ILE A 130 2.20 -2.28 -9.07
C ILE A 130 1.45 -1.89 -10.35
N ASN A 131 0.14 -1.87 -10.27
CA ASN A 131 -0.72 -1.57 -11.42
C ASN A 131 -1.29 -0.16 -11.37
N VAL A 132 -1.65 0.33 -10.18
CA VAL A 132 -2.25 1.65 -10.01
C VAL A 132 -1.62 2.35 -8.81
N LEU A 133 -1.19 3.58 -9.03
CA LEU A 133 -0.66 4.45 -7.97
C LEU A 133 -1.58 5.65 -7.81
N VAL A 134 -2.07 5.85 -6.58
CA VAL A 134 -2.77 7.07 -6.22
C VAL A 134 -1.77 7.93 -5.45
N ASP A 135 -1.35 9.04 -6.05
CA ASP A 135 -0.24 9.83 -5.53
C ASP A 135 -0.66 11.20 -5.03
N GLY A 136 0.25 11.82 -4.28
CA GLY A 136 0.06 13.17 -3.77
C GLY A 136 -0.42 13.21 -2.34
N LYS A 137 0.04 14.22 -1.61
CA LYS A 137 -0.34 14.40 -0.21
C LYS A 137 -1.81 14.76 -0.08
N PHE A 138 -2.45 14.26 0.98
CA PHE A 138 -3.79 14.71 1.32
C PHE A 138 -3.75 16.19 1.69
N VAL A 139 -4.57 16.98 1.02
CA VAL A 139 -4.72 18.42 1.27
C VAL A 139 -6.12 18.66 1.79
N GLN A 140 -6.23 19.04 3.06
CA GLN A 140 -7.53 19.17 3.72
C GLN A 140 -8.43 20.19 3.02
N GLU A 141 -7.88 21.29 2.52
CA GLU A 141 -8.62 22.34 1.82
C GLU A 141 -9.24 21.85 0.51
N LEU A 142 -8.71 20.75 -0.04
CA LEU A 142 -9.18 20.13 -1.27
C LEU A 142 -9.93 18.80 -1.01
N LYS A 143 -10.25 18.54 0.26
CA LYS A 143 -11.00 17.35 0.64
C LYS A 143 -12.35 17.33 -0.07
N ASP A 144 -12.69 16.18 -0.66
CA ASP A 144 -13.95 16.00 -1.35
C ASP A 144 -14.41 14.55 -1.19
N PRO A 145 -15.40 14.29 -0.33
CA PRO A 145 -15.87 12.92 -0.10
C PRO A 145 -16.58 12.31 -1.31
N ALA A 146 -16.91 13.11 -2.33
CA ALA A 146 -17.48 12.57 -3.56
C ALA A 146 -16.44 11.97 -4.50
N LEU A 147 -15.13 12.19 -4.25
CA LEU A 147 -14.07 11.62 -5.07
C LEU A 147 -13.97 10.11 -4.86
N ILE A 148 -13.76 9.39 -5.96
CA ILE A 148 -13.54 7.95 -5.90
C ILE A 148 -12.04 7.71 -5.70
N TRP A 149 -11.69 6.90 -4.70
CA TRP A 149 -10.32 6.44 -4.40
C TRP A 149 -9.33 7.54 -4.03
N ARG A 150 -9.79 8.76 -3.77
CA ARG A 150 -8.94 9.89 -3.39
C ARG A 150 -9.57 10.66 -2.24
N GLY A 151 -8.74 11.18 -1.36
CA GLY A 151 -9.23 12.01 -0.25
C GLY A 151 -9.35 13.48 -0.62
N SER A 152 -8.52 13.95 -1.54
CA SER A 152 -8.50 15.35 -1.96
C SER A 152 -8.27 15.46 -3.46
N SER A 153 -8.76 16.57 -4.06
CA SER A 153 -8.81 16.70 -5.51
C SER A 153 -7.42 16.84 -6.18
N ASN A 154 -6.39 17.17 -5.41
CA ASN A 154 -5.02 17.25 -5.92
C ASN A 154 -4.38 15.89 -6.17
N GLN A 155 -4.91 14.83 -5.58
CA GLN A 155 -4.38 13.47 -5.74
C GLN A 155 -4.79 12.92 -7.10
N VAL A 156 -3.87 12.17 -7.72
CA VAL A 156 -4.04 11.65 -9.08
C VAL A 156 -4.00 10.13 -9.06
N ILE A 157 -4.89 9.51 -9.82
CA ILE A 157 -4.90 8.06 -10.02
C ILE A 157 -4.13 7.76 -11.30
N HIS A 158 -2.99 7.09 -11.16
CA HIS A 158 -2.15 6.69 -12.29
C HIS A 158 -2.37 5.21 -12.59
N TYR A 159 -2.91 4.91 -13.74
CA TYR A 159 -3.06 3.54 -14.23
C TYR A 159 -1.81 3.18 -15.00
N LEU A 160 -0.90 2.44 -14.36
CA LEU A 160 0.45 2.19 -14.88
C LEU A 160 0.51 0.98 -15.82
N ARG A 161 -0.31 -0.05 -15.54
CA ARG A 161 -0.35 -1.27 -16.35
C ARG A 161 -1.58 -2.11 -16.07
#